data_037b487a250074c600daf9f1b904db0a
#
_entry.id   037b487a250074c600daf9f1b904db0a
#
_cell.length_a   1.000
_cell.length_b   1.000
_cell.length_c   1.000
_cell.angle_alpha   90.00
_cell.angle_beta   90.00
_cell.angle_gamma   90.00
#
_symmetry.space_group_name_H-M   'P 1'
#
loop_
_entity.id
_entity.type
_entity.pdbx_description
1 polymer ?
#
loop_
_entity_poly.entity_id
_entity_poly.type
_entity_poly.pdbx_seq_one_letter_code
_entity_poly.pdbx_strand_id
1 'polypeptide(L)'
;MAGQNISHEGHRQRMRARVEQYGLESLAPHEALEYLLYITNARRDTNGIAHALLERFGSFAGVLEASEEELCRVPGVGPASARMLHLLPEVSRYYEHSRTSTEGALTTTERLAAYLKPRFAGAKQEKALLLSLDSRSRVKSVYWLKEGNSRMVSLEVKDVVSAALRGGTESVVLCHNHPNGVPLPSREDLAATENIVRALGLVKIRLRDHIILEIGRA
;
A
#
# COMPACT_ATOMS: atom_id res chain seq x y z
N MET A 1 4.65 20.28 -43.29
CA MET A 1 4.93 19.39 -42.15
C MET A 1 3.66 19.13 -41.30
N ALA A 2 2.64 18.49 -41.89
CA ALA A 2 1.32 18.26 -41.23
C ALA A 2 0.94 16.77 -41.13
N GLY A 3 1.86 15.84 -41.43
CA GLY A 3 1.51 14.42 -41.55
C GLY A 3 1.70 13.56 -40.31
N GLN A 4 2.40 14.01 -39.26
CA GLN A 4 2.70 13.18 -38.07
C GLN A 4 1.64 13.28 -36.94
N ASN A 5 0.87 14.37 -36.88
CA ASN A 5 -0.11 14.60 -35.82
C ASN A 5 -1.38 13.70 -35.90
N ILE A 6 -1.79 13.28 -37.09
CA ILE A 6 -3.01 12.49 -37.31
C ILE A 6 -2.84 11.05 -36.85
N SER A 7 -1.64 10.49 -36.93
CA SER A 7 -1.31 9.12 -36.49
C SER A 7 -1.38 8.95 -34.96
N HIS A 8 -0.89 9.95 -34.21
CA HIS A 8 -0.85 9.87 -32.73
C HIS A 8 -2.22 10.07 -32.08
N GLU A 9 -3.08 10.92 -32.64
CA GLU A 9 -4.43 11.14 -32.12
C GLU A 9 -5.31 9.90 -32.31
N GLY A 10 -5.23 9.25 -33.46
CA GLY A 10 -5.91 7.97 -33.71
C GLY A 10 -5.41 6.83 -32.79
N HIS A 11 -4.12 6.79 -32.43
CA HIS A 11 -3.59 5.83 -31.49
C HIS A 11 -4.16 6.04 -30.07
N ARG A 12 -4.15 7.26 -29.57
CA ARG A 12 -4.71 7.60 -28.25
C ARG A 12 -6.21 7.29 -28.16
N GLN A 13 -6.99 7.56 -29.22
CA GLN A 13 -8.41 7.23 -29.23
C GLN A 13 -8.66 5.73 -29.18
N ARG A 14 -7.90 4.93 -29.95
CA ARG A 14 -7.99 3.46 -29.90
C ARG A 14 -7.64 2.90 -28.53
N MET A 15 -6.59 3.45 -27.89
CA MET A 15 -6.16 3.02 -26.56
C MET A 15 -7.22 3.37 -25.50
N ARG A 16 -7.84 4.56 -25.57
CA ARG A 16 -8.96 4.94 -24.70
C ARG A 16 -10.14 3.99 -24.86
N ALA A 17 -10.57 3.73 -26.10
CA ALA A 17 -11.67 2.80 -26.36
C ALA A 17 -11.38 1.38 -25.83
N ARG A 18 -10.12 0.91 -25.95
CA ARG A 18 -9.71 -0.38 -25.42
C ARG A 18 -9.77 -0.42 -23.89
N VAL A 19 -9.33 0.63 -23.21
CA VAL A 19 -9.41 0.74 -21.74
C VAL A 19 -10.87 0.85 -21.26
N GLU A 20 -11.70 1.63 -21.96
CA GLU A 20 -13.14 1.74 -21.65
C GLU A 20 -13.87 0.38 -21.79
N GLN A 21 -13.52 -0.40 -22.78
CA GLN A 21 -14.18 -1.68 -23.04
C GLN A 21 -13.64 -2.83 -22.19
N TYR A 22 -12.34 -2.88 -21.94
CA TYR A 22 -11.66 -4.06 -21.35
C TYR A 22 -10.84 -3.75 -20.08
N GLY A 23 -10.80 -2.50 -19.65
CA GLY A 23 -10.02 -2.08 -18.50
C GLY A 23 -8.51 -1.90 -18.80
N LEU A 24 -7.81 -1.34 -17.83
CA LEU A 24 -6.37 -1.08 -17.94
C LEU A 24 -5.54 -2.38 -18.06
N GLU A 25 -6.02 -3.49 -17.52
CA GLU A 25 -5.38 -4.81 -17.57
C GLU A 25 -5.28 -5.38 -18.99
N SER A 26 -6.03 -4.84 -19.94
CA SER A 26 -5.92 -5.20 -21.36
C SER A 26 -4.66 -4.67 -22.04
N LEU A 27 -3.97 -3.72 -21.42
CA LEU A 27 -2.79 -3.07 -21.95
C LEU A 27 -1.50 -3.81 -21.51
N ALA A 28 -0.52 -3.85 -22.41
CA ALA A 28 0.83 -4.23 -22.02
C ALA A 28 1.46 -3.19 -21.08
N PRO A 29 2.48 -3.52 -20.26
CA PRO A 29 3.06 -2.58 -19.30
C PRO A 29 3.48 -1.23 -19.88
N HIS A 30 4.07 -1.20 -21.08
CA HIS A 30 4.45 0.06 -21.74
C HIS A 30 3.22 0.85 -22.20
N GLU A 31 2.18 0.18 -22.70
CA GLU A 31 0.93 0.82 -23.12
C GLU A 31 0.20 1.43 -21.90
N ALA A 32 0.22 0.74 -20.74
CA ALA A 32 -0.38 1.25 -19.52
C ALA A 32 0.36 2.50 -19.01
N LEU A 33 1.70 2.52 -19.04
CA LEU A 33 2.49 3.71 -18.71
C LEU A 33 2.25 4.84 -19.70
N GLU A 34 2.20 4.54 -21.00
CA GLU A 34 1.88 5.52 -22.05
C GLU A 34 0.51 6.15 -21.79
N TYR A 35 -0.49 5.35 -21.48
CA TYR A 35 -1.84 5.80 -21.17
C TYR A 35 -1.90 6.73 -19.96
N LEU A 36 -1.20 6.39 -18.88
CA LEU A 36 -1.08 7.24 -17.69
C LEU A 36 -0.39 8.57 -18.02
N LEU A 37 0.66 8.52 -18.81
CA LEU A 37 1.40 9.71 -19.22
C LEU A 37 0.56 10.69 -20.07
N TYR A 38 -0.53 10.27 -20.70
CA TYR A 38 -1.46 11.17 -21.39
C TYR A 38 -2.05 12.23 -20.47
N ILE A 39 -2.20 11.93 -19.17
CA ILE A 39 -2.75 12.86 -18.18
C ILE A 39 -1.87 14.12 -18.08
N THR A 40 -0.56 13.93 -18.11
CA THR A 40 0.42 15.02 -17.93
C THR A 40 1.05 15.49 -19.24
N ASN A 41 0.81 14.78 -20.36
CA ASN A 41 1.40 15.05 -21.67
C ASN A 41 0.32 15.07 -22.77
N ALA A 42 -0.56 16.05 -22.75
CA ALA A 42 -1.72 16.09 -23.64
C ALA A 42 -1.41 16.06 -25.15
N ARG A 43 -0.26 16.61 -25.57
CA ARG A 43 0.10 16.80 -26.98
C ARG A 43 1.37 16.10 -27.42
N ARG A 44 2.10 15.47 -26.49
CA ARG A 44 3.40 14.85 -26.77
C ARG A 44 3.23 13.34 -26.96
N ASP A 45 4.02 12.75 -27.85
CA ASP A 45 4.19 11.30 -27.91
C ASP A 45 4.86 10.80 -26.62
N THR A 46 4.24 9.83 -25.97
CA THR A 46 4.67 9.26 -24.69
C THR A 46 5.11 7.80 -24.80
N ASN A 47 5.01 7.20 -26.01
CA ASN A 47 5.39 5.80 -26.22
C ASN A 47 6.88 5.57 -25.91
N GLY A 48 7.76 6.40 -26.49
CA GLY A 48 9.20 6.33 -26.22
C GLY A 48 9.56 6.55 -24.76
N ILE A 49 8.82 7.42 -24.06
CA ILE A 49 9.01 7.66 -22.61
C ILE A 49 8.62 6.41 -21.80
N ALA A 50 7.51 5.76 -22.15
CA ALA A 50 7.04 4.55 -21.47
C ALA A 50 8.05 3.39 -21.61
N HIS A 51 8.62 3.22 -22.81
CA HIS A 51 9.68 2.23 -23.01
C HIS A 51 10.95 2.54 -22.21
N ALA A 52 11.42 3.80 -22.22
CA ALA A 52 12.59 4.21 -21.45
C ALA A 52 12.41 4.03 -19.93
N LEU A 53 11.18 4.24 -19.41
CA LEU A 53 10.85 3.97 -18.02
C LEU A 53 10.96 2.47 -17.70
N LEU A 54 10.39 1.60 -18.54
CA LEU A 54 10.49 0.15 -18.33
C LEU A 54 11.92 -0.38 -18.45
N GLU A 55 12.68 0.13 -19.41
CA GLU A 55 14.09 -0.23 -19.57
C GLU A 55 14.90 0.10 -18.31
N ARG A 56 14.64 1.27 -17.71
CA ARG A 56 15.37 1.72 -16.53
C ARG A 56 14.95 1.02 -15.24
N PHE A 57 13.64 0.79 -15.03
CA PHE A 57 13.10 0.31 -13.76
C PHE A 57 12.64 -1.16 -13.81
N GLY A 58 12.72 -1.81 -14.95
CA GLY A 58 12.49 -3.24 -15.15
C GLY A 58 11.03 -3.69 -15.19
N SER A 59 10.10 -2.98 -14.56
CA SER A 59 8.69 -3.33 -14.51
C SER A 59 7.78 -2.12 -14.29
N PHE A 60 6.49 -2.29 -14.54
CA PHE A 60 5.47 -1.29 -14.21
C PHE A 60 5.50 -0.92 -12.71
N ALA A 61 5.59 -1.92 -11.83
CA ALA A 61 5.70 -1.70 -10.39
C ALA A 61 6.99 -0.96 -10.04
N GLY A 62 8.14 -1.34 -10.63
CA GLY A 62 9.42 -0.65 -10.43
C GLY A 62 9.37 0.83 -10.81
N VAL A 63 8.64 1.18 -11.88
CA VAL A 63 8.41 2.58 -12.27
C VAL A 63 7.61 3.33 -11.20
N LEU A 64 6.51 2.75 -10.72
CA LEU A 64 5.65 3.41 -9.74
C LEU A 64 6.28 3.51 -8.34
N GLU A 65 7.21 2.61 -8.00
CA GLU A 65 7.95 2.61 -6.73
C GLU A 65 9.20 3.51 -6.72
N ALA A 66 9.64 3.96 -7.90
CA ALA A 66 10.79 4.84 -8.02
C ALA A 66 10.49 6.23 -7.43
N SER A 67 11.52 6.89 -6.89
CA SER A 67 11.38 8.26 -6.38
C SER A 67 11.13 9.27 -7.51
N GLU A 68 10.50 10.40 -7.19
CA GLU A 68 10.29 11.50 -8.16
C GLU A 68 11.62 11.94 -8.81
N GLU A 69 12.70 11.97 -8.04
CA GLU A 69 14.02 12.35 -8.50
C GLU A 69 14.57 11.35 -9.54
N GLU A 70 14.44 10.05 -9.29
CA GLU A 70 14.87 8.99 -10.21
C GLU A 70 14.05 8.99 -11.49
N LEU A 71 12.74 9.19 -11.39
CA LEU A 71 11.83 9.32 -12.53
C LEU A 71 12.18 10.53 -13.42
N CYS A 72 12.48 11.67 -12.82
CA CYS A 72 12.88 12.88 -13.55
C CYS A 72 14.21 12.72 -14.32
N ARG A 73 15.04 11.73 -14.01
CA ARG A 73 16.27 11.42 -14.76
C ARG A 73 16.00 10.70 -16.09
N VAL A 74 14.76 10.24 -16.31
CA VAL A 74 14.38 9.63 -17.60
C VAL A 74 14.04 10.73 -18.61
N PRO A 75 14.69 10.76 -19.77
CA PRO A 75 14.42 11.76 -20.80
C PRO A 75 12.93 11.85 -21.15
N GLY A 76 12.37 13.04 -21.04
CA GLY A 76 10.95 13.27 -21.35
C GLY A 76 10.00 13.18 -20.16
N VAL A 77 10.43 12.69 -19.01
CA VAL A 77 9.66 12.73 -17.76
C VAL A 77 9.90 14.07 -17.07
N GLY A 78 8.86 14.89 -17.02
CA GLY A 78 8.87 16.14 -16.26
C GLY A 78 8.37 15.94 -14.82
N PRO A 79 8.52 16.96 -13.93
CA PRO A 79 8.13 16.86 -12.53
C PRO A 79 6.67 16.47 -12.31
N ALA A 80 5.74 16.93 -13.16
CA ALA A 80 4.33 16.58 -13.09
C ALA A 80 4.09 15.10 -13.38
N SER A 81 4.77 14.53 -14.37
CA SER A 81 4.67 13.10 -14.70
C SER A 81 5.30 12.25 -13.61
N ALA A 82 6.48 12.64 -13.11
CA ALA A 82 7.15 11.94 -12.02
C ALA A 82 6.29 11.87 -10.76
N ARG A 83 5.75 13.01 -10.33
CA ARG A 83 4.85 13.09 -9.17
C ARG A 83 3.59 12.27 -9.37
N MET A 84 2.95 12.33 -10.53
CA MET A 84 1.75 11.55 -10.82
C MET A 84 2.04 10.06 -10.74
N LEU A 85 3.12 9.56 -11.37
CA LEU A 85 3.48 8.14 -11.33
C LEU A 85 3.81 7.68 -9.90
N HIS A 86 4.62 8.45 -9.16
CA HIS A 86 5.01 8.14 -7.78
C HIS A 86 3.82 8.13 -6.80
N LEU A 87 2.78 8.93 -7.05
CA LEU A 87 1.59 9.03 -6.21
C LEU A 87 0.62 7.85 -6.38
N LEU A 88 0.61 7.17 -7.53
CA LEU A 88 -0.39 6.13 -7.84
C LEU A 88 -0.46 5.00 -6.81
N PRO A 89 0.65 4.45 -6.29
CA PRO A 89 0.58 3.45 -5.22
C PRO A 89 -0.08 3.98 -3.94
N GLU A 90 0.12 5.25 -3.60
CA GLU A 90 -0.54 5.87 -2.44
C GLU A 90 -2.03 6.07 -2.66
N VAL A 91 -2.43 6.49 -3.85
CA VAL A 91 -3.85 6.63 -4.24
C VAL A 91 -4.54 5.26 -4.18
N SER A 92 -3.90 4.21 -4.68
CA SER A 92 -4.44 2.85 -4.61
C SER A 92 -4.63 2.40 -3.16
N ARG A 93 -3.63 2.60 -2.29
CA ARG A 93 -3.74 2.31 -0.85
C ARG A 93 -4.85 3.11 -0.18
N TYR A 94 -4.94 4.40 -0.47
CA TYR A 94 -6.00 5.27 0.07
C TYR A 94 -7.39 4.81 -0.37
N TYR A 95 -7.55 4.45 -1.65
CA TYR A 95 -8.80 3.92 -2.18
C TYR A 95 -9.20 2.61 -1.49
N GLU A 96 -8.31 1.62 -1.41
CA GLU A 96 -8.58 0.36 -0.70
C GLU A 96 -8.89 0.60 0.79
N HIS A 97 -8.15 1.50 1.43
CA HIS A 97 -8.44 1.90 2.80
C HIS A 97 -9.84 2.52 2.94
N SER A 98 -10.24 3.39 2.02
CA SER A 98 -11.56 4.04 2.07
C SER A 98 -12.71 3.04 1.89
N ARG A 99 -12.52 2.04 1.05
CA ARG A 99 -13.50 0.94 0.87
C ARG A 99 -13.64 0.06 2.10
N THR A 100 -12.54 -0.21 2.80
CA THR A 100 -12.53 -1.10 3.97
C THR A 100 -12.90 -0.39 5.27
N SER A 101 -12.83 0.96 5.32
CA SER A 101 -13.15 1.73 6.52
C SER A 101 -14.65 1.87 6.80
N THR A 102 -15.52 1.55 5.85
CA THR A 102 -16.93 1.98 5.89
C THR A 102 -17.91 0.86 6.27
N GLU A 103 -17.56 -0.43 6.22
CA GLU A 103 -18.59 -1.46 6.35
C GLU A 103 -18.20 -2.62 7.28
N GLY A 104 -18.82 -2.58 8.47
CA GLY A 104 -19.07 -3.78 9.26
C GLY A 104 -18.09 -4.07 10.38
N ALA A 105 -18.57 -4.93 11.26
CA ALA A 105 -17.79 -5.46 12.36
C ALA A 105 -16.69 -6.40 11.85
N LEU A 106 -15.47 -6.21 12.31
CA LEU A 106 -14.32 -7.08 12.03
C LEU A 106 -14.36 -8.29 12.99
N THR A 107 -15.28 -9.21 12.75
CA THR A 107 -15.57 -10.33 13.65
C THR A 107 -14.74 -11.58 13.39
N THR A 108 -14.16 -11.73 12.21
CA THR A 108 -13.34 -12.87 11.82
C THR A 108 -11.92 -12.46 11.43
N THR A 109 -10.99 -13.42 11.52
CA THR A 109 -9.58 -13.20 11.13
C THR A 109 -9.45 -12.84 9.65
N GLU A 110 -10.30 -13.40 8.77
CA GLU A 110 -10.31 -13.09 7.34
C GLU A 110 -10.70 -11.62 7.07
N ARG A 111 -11.73 -11.13 7.80
CA ARG A 111 -12.15 -9.72 7.69
C ARG A 111 -11.09 -8.78 8.25
N LEU A 112 -10.45 -9.14 9.36
CA LEU A 112 -9.32 -8.40 9.92
C LEU A 112 -8.15 -8.36 8.93
N ALA A 113 -7.78 -9.49 8.35
CA ALA A 113 -6.73 -9.57 7.36
C ALA A 113 -7.04 -8.74 6.11
N ALA A 114 -8.26 -8.81 5.57
CA ALA A 114 -8.70 -8.02 4.44
C ALA A 114 -8.65 -6.50 4.73
N TYR A 115 -9.00 -6.11 5.95
CA TYR A 115 -8.91 -4.71 6.40
C TYR A 115 -7.45 -4.25 6.58
N LEU A 116 -6.56 -5.14 7.02
CA LEU A 116 -5.17 -4.82 7.38
C LEU A 116 -4.22 -4.87 6.18
N LYS A 117 -4.37 -5.85 5.27
CA LYS A 117 -3.47 -6.06 4.12
C LYS A 117 -3.17 -4.79 3.31
N PRO A 118 -4.16 -3.96 2.91
CA PRO A 118 -3.89 -2.76 2.12
C PRO A 118 -3.01 -1.74 2.85
N ARG A 119 -3.05 -1.72 4.18
CA ARG A 119 -2.25 -0.79 5.00
C ARG A 119 -0.77 -1.10 5.00
N PHE A 120 -0.42 -2.35 4.77
CA PHE A 120 0.96 -2.83 4.69
C PHE A 120 1.45 -2.98 3.24
N ALA A 121 0.60 -2.73 2.25
CA ALA A 121 0.98 -2.85 0.84
C ALA A 121 2.21 -1.98 0.52
N GLY A 122 3.22 -2.57 -0.13
CA GLY A 122 4.48 -1.91 -0.46
C GLY A 122 5.44 -1.67 0.73
N ALA A 123 5.14 -2.21 1.91
CA ALA A 123 6.05 -2.10 3.05
C ALA A 123 7.31 -2.95 2.82
N LYS A 124 8.46 -2.27 2.62
CA LYS A 124 9.79 -2.91 2.44
C LYS A 124 10.47 -3.26 3.76
N GLN A 125 9.94 -2.74 4.85
CA GLN A 125 10.43 -2.96 6.22
C GLN A 125 9.31 -3.51 7.09
N GLU A 126 9.71 -4.14 8.19
CA GLU A 126 8.77 -4.58 9.21
C GLU A 126 8.11 -3.38 9.88
N LYS A 127 6.79 -3.38 9.91
CA LYS A 127 5.95 -2.35 10.55
C LYS A 127 4.95 -3.03 11.46
N ALA A 128 4.54 -2.33 12.50
CA ALA A 128 3.50 -2.82 13.38
C ALA A 128 2.43 -1.75 13.62
N LEU A 129 1.18 -2.17 13.70
CA LEU A 129 0.05 -1.32 14.06
C LEU A 129 -0.83 -1.96 15.13
N LEU A 130 -1.51 -1.12 15.89
CA LEU A 130 -2.55 -1.50 16.82
C LEU A 130 -3.89 -0.98 16.31
N LEU A 131 -4.85 -1.89 16.18
CA LEU A 131 -6.22 -1.61 15.79
C LEU A 131 -7.09 -1.64 17.05
N SER A 132 -7.74 -0.53 17.36
CA SER A 132 -8.73 -0.45 18.45
C SER A 132 -10.12 -0.73 17.95
N LEU A 133 -10.85 -1.61 18.62
CA LEU A 133 -12.20 -2.03 18.25
C LEU A 133 -13.22 -1.63 19.32
N ASP A 134 -14.40 -1.19 18.89
CA ASP A 134 -15.54 -0.97 19.78
C ASP A 134 -16.18 -2.31 20.22
N SER A 135 -17.17 -2.25 21.12
CA SER A 135 -17.92 -3.41 21.60
C SER A 135 -18.66 -4.18 20.49
N ARG A 136 -18.86 -3.55 19.33
CA ARG A 136 -19.47 -4.16 18.13
C ARG A 136 -18.43 -4.62 17.12
N SER A 137 -17.14 -4.69 17.51
CA SER A 137 -16.02 -5.06 16.63
C SER A 137 -15.81 -4.13 15.44
N ARG A 138 -16.23 -2.86 15.52
CA ARG A 138 -15.95 -1.85 14.50
C ARG A 138 -14.68 -1.12 14.86
N VAL A 139 -13.95 -0.70 13.83
CA VAL A 139 -12.72 0.07 13.99
C VAL A 139 -13.01 1.41 14.63
N LYS A 140 -12.37 1.68 15.75
CA LYS A 140 -12.41 2.94 16.48
C LYS A 140 -11.20 3.81 16.15
N SER A 141 -10.02 3.22 16.12
CA SER A 141 -8.76 3.89 15.78
C SER A 141 -7.69 2.91 15.30
N VAL A 142 -6.73 3.44 14.58
CA VAL A 142 -5.54 2.72 14.09
C VAL A 142 -4.30 3.50 14.51
N TYR A 143 -3.36 2.85 15.18
CA TYR A 143 -2.10 3.43 15.62
C TYR A 143 -0.93 2.66 15.06
N TRP A 144 -0.06 3.31 14.29
CA TRP A 144 1.24 2.77 13.95
C TRP A 144 2.12 2.81 15.20
N LEU A 145 2.67 1.66 15.60
CA LEU A 145 3.44 1.53 16.83
C LEU A 145 4.90 1.91 16.63
N LYS A 146 5.46 1.56 15.49
CA LYS A 146 6.84 1.90 15.11
C LYS A 146 7.00 1.82 13.59
N GLU A 147 7.65 2.83 13.03
CA GLU A 147 8.32 2.81 11.74
C GLU A 147 9.82 2.87 12.05
N GLY A 148 10.57 1.81 11.83
CA GLY A 148 11.96 1.75 12.25
C GLY A 148 12.92 1.30 11.17
N ASN A 149 14.16 1.81 11.20
CA ASN A 149 15.29 1.44 10.33
C ASN A 149 15.97 0.11 10.73
N SER A 150 15.39 -0.67 11.63
CA SER A 150 15.94 -1.92 12.13
C SER A 150 15.29 -3.13 11.48
N ARG A 151 16.07 -4.18 11.23
CA ARG A 151 15.62 -5.45 10.65
C ARG A 151 14.63 -6.24 11.53
N MET A 152 14.39 -5.78 12.75
CA MET A 152 13.42 -6.35 13.68
C MET A 152 12.69 -5.22 14.39
N VAL A 153 11.36 -5.22 14.34
CA VAL A 153 10.54 -4.33 15.16
C VAL A 153 10.40 -4.96 16.54
N SER A 154 11.19 -4.52 17.51
CA SER A 154 10.90 -4.87 18.90
C SER A 154 9.61 -4.17 19.34
N LEU A 155 8.53 -4.93 19.49
CA LEU A 155 7.26 -4.45 20.01
C LEU A 155 7.43 -4.15 21.51
N GLU A 156 7.59 -2.87 21.84
CA GLU A 156 7.66 -2.49 23.24
C GLU A 156 6.27 -2.46 23.86
N VAL A 157 6.09 -3.22 24.95
CA VAL A 157 4.82 -3.34 25.68
C VAL A 157 4.23 -1.97 26.04
N LYS A 158 5.08 -1.00 26.42
CA LYS A 158 4.66 0.36 26.79
C LYS A 158 3.98 1.10 25.64
N ASP A 159 4.46 0.90 24.40
CA ASP A 159 3.93 1.60 23.22
C ASP A 159 2.56 1.03 22.85
N VAL A 160 2.40 -0.29 22.94
CA VAL A 160 1.13 -0.99 22.74
C VAL A 160 0.09 -0.54 23.77
N VAL A 161 0.45 -0.54 25.06
CA VAL A 161 -0.44 -0.13 26.14
C VAL A 161 -0.82 1.35 26.00
N SER A 162 0.14 2.22 25.69
CA SER A 162 -0.11 3.65 25.48
C SER A 162 -1.05 3.90 24.29
N ALA A 163 -0.88 3.18 23.19
CA ALA A 163 -1.76 3.28 22.03
C ALA A 163 -3.17 2.76 22.34
N ALA A 164 -3.29 1.64 23.06
CA ALA A 164 -4.57 1.07 23.47
C ALA A 164 -5.36 2.01 24.39
N LEU A 165 -4.70 2.62 25.37
CA LEU A 165 -5.33 3.61 26.27
C LEU A 165 -5.81 4.84 25.52
N ARG A 166 -5.00 5.38 24.58
CA ARG A 166 -5.43 6.51 23.74
C ARG A 166 -6.64 6.18 22.88
N GLY A 167 -6.76 4.92 22.44
CA GLY A 167 -7.90 4.45 21.68
C GLY A 167 -9.19 4.40 22.48
N GLY A 168 -9.12 4.41 23.81
CA GLY A 168 -10.28 4.36 24.71
C GLY A 168 -11.18 3.16 24.41
N THR A 169 -10.61 1.97 24.28
CA THR A 169 -11.24 0.77 23.74
C THR A 169 -11.19 -0.37 24.74
N GLU A 170 -12.10 -1.34 24.59
CA GLU A 170 -12.12 -2.56 25.40
C GLU A 170 -11.32 -3.71 24.74
N SER A 171 -11.08 -3.61 23.44
CA SER A 171 -10.34 -4.64 22.72
C SER A 171 -9.48 -4.08 21.59
N VAL A 172 -8.34 -4.73 21.37
CA VAL A 172 -7.38 -4.37 20.32
C VAL A 172 -6.96 -5.59 19.52
N VAL A 173 -6.53 -5.35 18.30
CA VAL A 173 -5.82 -6.32 17.45
C VAL A 173 -4.43 -5.75 17.16
N LEU A 174 -3.41 -6.53 17.40
CA LEU A 174 -2.05 -6.24 17.00
C LEU A 174 -1.80 -6.83 15.62
N CYS A 175 -1.09 -6.11 14.78
CA CYS A 175 -0.71 -6.60 13.46
C CYS A 175 0.71 -6.14 13.12
N HIS A 176 1.51 -7.04 12.56
CA HIS A 176 2.79 -6.68 11.93
C HIS A 176 2.97 -7.48 10.62
N ASN A 177 3.91 -7.03 9.79
CA ASN A 177 4.23 -7.73 8.54
C ASN A 177 5.63 -8.31 8.59
N HIS A 178 5.82 -9.44 7.90
CA HIS A 178 7.10 -10.03 7.56
C HIS A 178 7.40 -9.77 6.08
N PRO A 179 8.24 -8.78 5.73
CA PRO A 179 8.40 -8.35 4.32
C PRO A 179 9.12 -9.37 3.44
N ASN A 180 9.82 -10.34 4.02
CA ASN A 180 10.59 -11.35 3.28
C ASN A 180 10.44 -12.76 3.89
N GLY A 181 9.45 -12.97 4.73
CA GLY A 181 9.29 -14.19 5.51
C GLY A 181 7.91 -14.83 5.37
N VAL A 182 7.82 -16.02 5.92
CA VAL A 182 6.56 -16.75 6.05
C VAL A 182 5.73 -16.08 7.14
N PRO A 183 4.39 -16.01 7.06
CA PRO A 183 3.53 -15.42 8.08
C PRO A 183 3.36 -16.32 9.30
N LEU A 184 4.48 -16.85 9.80
CA LEU A 184 4.55 -17.64 11.01
C LEU A 184 5.18 -16.82 12.14
N PRO A 185 4.65 -16.92 13.36
CA PRO A 185 5.21 -16.20 14.50
C PRO A 185 6.61 -16.71 14.84
N SER A 186 7.54 -15.81 15.06
CA SER A 186 8.84 -16.10 15.65
C SER A 186 8.69 -16.39 17.15
N ARG A 187 9.77 -16.87 17.80
CA ARG A 187 9.78 -17.03 19.26
C ARG A 187 9.64 -15.68 19.98
N GLU A 188 10.24 -14.67 19.40
CA GLU A 188 10.17 -13.28 19.89
C GLU A 188 8.74 -12.73 19.78
N ASP A 189 8.02 -13.00 18.69
CA ASP A 189 6.62 -12.59 18.51
C ASP A 189 5.71 -13.25 19.55
N LEU A 190 5.93 -14.53 19.82
CA LEU A 190 5.16 -15.26 20.84
C LEU A 190 5.40 -14.68 22.24
N ALA A 191 6.68 -14.46 22.61
CA ALA A 191 7.03 -13.87 23.90
C ALA A 191 6.51 -12.43 24.05
N ALA A 192 6.61 -11.62 23.01
CA ALA A 192 6.06 -10.26 22.99
C ALA A 192 4.54 -10.29 23.15
N THR A 193 3.84 -11.19 22.46
CA THR A 193 2.40 -11.36 22.54
C THR A 193 1.95 -11.70 23.96
N GLU A 194 2.63 -12.65 24.63
CA GLU A 194 2.31 -13.00 26.01
C GLU A 194 2.48 -11.82 26.97
N ASN A 195 3.57 -11.06 26.83
CA ASN A 195 3.81 -9.88 27.65
C ASN A 195 2.76 -8.78 27.41
N ILE A 196 2.39 -8.57 26.16
CA ILE A 196 1.35 -7.61 25.78
C ILE A 196 -0.03 -8.02 26.36
N VAL A 197 -0.40 -9.29 26.25
CA VAL A 197 -1.65 -9.81 26.83
C VAL A 197 -1.71 -9.55 28.34
N ARG A 198 -0.62 -9.84 29.05
CA ARG A 198 -0.55 -9.60 30.52
C ARG A 198 -0.69 -8.12 30.84
N ALA A 199 0.05 -7.25 30.13
CA ALA A 199 0.03 -5.81 30.40
C ALA A 199 -1.34 -5.17 30.05
N LEU A 200 -1.95 -5.53 28.93
CA LEU A 200 -3.28 -5.06 28.55
C LEU A 200 -4.35 -5.54 29.54
N GLY A 201 -4.21 -6.75 30.05
CA GLY A 201 -5.11 -7.31 31.08
C GLY A 201 -5.15 -6.47 32.36
N LEU A 202 -4.00 -5.88 32.79
CA LEU A 202 -3.92 -5.00 33.96
C LEU A 202 -4.75 -3.72 33.77
N VAL A 203 -4.91 -3.24 32.55
CA VAL A 203 -5.72 -2.06 32.21
C VAL A 203 -7.09 -2.42 31.64
N LYS A 204 -7.52 -3.70 31.79
CA LYS A 204 -8.81 -4.21 31.36
C LYS A 204 -9.08 -4.08 29.85
N ILE A 205 -8.03 -4.10 29.03
CA ILE A 205 -8.10 -4.13 27.57
C ILE A 205 -7.75 -5.54 27.10
N ARG A 206 -8.55 -6.08 26.20
CA ARG A 206 -8.33 -7.42 25.65
C ARG A 206 -7.53 -7.36 24.36
N LEU A 207 -6.39 -8.07 24.27
CA LEU A 207 -5.81 -8.42 22.99
C LEU A 207 -6.68 -9.52 22.37
N ARG A 208 -7.33 -9.20 21.26
CA ARG A 208 -8.25 -10.09 20.57
C ARG A 208 -7.53 -11.03 19.62
N ASP A 209 -6.54 -10.52 18.92
CA ASP A 209 -5.73 -11.28 17.96
C ASP A 209 -4.37 -10.59 17.75
N HIS A 210 -3.38 -11.38 17.31
CA HIS A 210 -2.10 -10.89 16.81
C HIS A 210 -1.88 -11.45 15.41
N ILE A 211 -2.06 -10.61 14.40
CA ILE A 211 -2.06 -10.99 12.99
C ILE A 211 -0.70 -10.69 12.38
N ILE A 212 -0.10 -11.70 11.77
CA ILE A 212 1.14 -11.58 11.00
C ILE A 212 0.78 -11.62 9.52
N LEU A 213 1.18 -10.59 8.78
CA LEU A 213 0.93 -10.48 7.36
C LEU A 213 2.20 -10.84 6.58
N GLU A 214 2.06 -11.75 5.63
CA GLU A 214 3.03 -11.87 4.57
C GLU A 214 2.77 -10.77 3.54
N ILE A 215 3.76 -9.92 3.30
CA ILE A 215 3.75 -8.97 2.21
C ILE A 215 4.70 -9.54 1.16
N GLY A 216 4.13 -10.33 0.24
CA GLY A 216 4.88 -10.90 -0.87
C GLY A 216 5.47 -9.81 -1.77
N ARG A 217 6.59 -10.11 -2.41
CA ARG A 217 7.04 -9.32 -3.58
C ARG A 217 5.98 -9.48 -4.67
N ALA A 218 5.44 -8.34 -5.11
CA ALA A 218 4.68 -8.31 -6.35
C ALA A 218 5.59 -8.65 -7.52
#